data_bca540cd7c8c8a1c81d70ba47fb6c183
#
_entry.id   bca540cd7c8c8a1c81d70ba47fb6c183
#
_cell.length_a   1.000
_cell.length_b   1.000
_cell.length_c   1.000
_cell.angle_alpha   90.00
_cell.angle_beta   90.00
_cell.angle_gamma   90.00
#
_symmetry.space_group_name_H-M   'P 1'
#
loop_
_entity.id
_entity.type
_entity.pdbx_description
1 polymer ?
#
loop_
_entity_poly.entity_id
_entity_poly.type
_entity_poly.pdbx_seq_one_letter_code
_entity_poly.pdbx_strand_id
1 'polypeptide(L)' 'MEKNQIVIGKKVWYYPVLGGSERKEAVITSGPYEMCGTVCCKINILSSVVDIENLKER' A
#
# COMPACT_ATOMS: atom_id res chain seq x y z
N MET A 1 6.87 0.40 2.72
CA MET A 1 7.42 1.05 1.50
C MET A 1 7.59 2.53 1.76
N GLU A 2 8.45 3.16 1.02
CA GLU A 2 8.64 4.60 1.11
C GLU A 2 7.74 5.33 0.11
N LYS A 3 7.47 6.62 0.38
CA LYS A 3 6.58 7.44 -0.44
C LYS A 3 7.01 7.44 -1.91
N ASN A 4 8.30 7.54 -2.19
CA ASN A 4 8.81 7.60 -3.57
C ASN A 4 8.70 6.27 -4.32
N GLN A 5 8.36 5.20 -3.63
CA GLN A 5 8.14 3.88 -4.24
C GLN A 5 6.68 3.65 -4.63
N ILE A 6 5.79 4.57 -4.27
CA ILE A 6 4.36 4.43 -4.56
C ILE A 6 4.10 4.92 -5.98
N VAL A 7 3.98 3.98 -6.90
CA VAL A 7 3.78 4.23 -8.33
C VAL A 7 2.55 3.45 -8.79
N ILE A 8 1.67 4.10 -9.52
CA ILE A 8 0.46 3.45 -10.06
C ILE A 8 0.88 2.31 -10.99
N GLY A 9 0.28 1.16 -10.80
CA GLY A 9 0.59 -0.06 -11.56
C GLY A 9 1.65 -0.94 -10.93
N LYS A 10 2.28 -0.49 -9.85
CA LYS A 10 3.31 -1.27 -9.17
C LYS A 10 2.68 -2.44 -8.43
N LYS A 11 3.27 -3.61 -8.58
CA LYS A 11 2.86 -4.82 -7.86
C LYS A 11 3.45 -4.83 -6.47
N VAL A 12 2.61 -5.10 -5.47
CA VAL A 12 3.01 -5.08 -4.06
C VAL A 12 2.38 -6.24 -3.31
N TRP A 13 2.92 -6.52 -2.11
CA TRP A 13 2.28 -7.38 -1.12
C TRP A 13 1.56 -6.50 -0.12
N TYR A 14 0.30 -6.81 0.14
CA TYR A 14 -0.47 -6.13 1.18
C TYR A 14 -0.54 -7.01 2.42
N TYR A 15 -0.11 -6.46 3.56
CA TYR A 15 -0.14 -7.12 4.85
C TYR A 15 -1.26 -6.50 5.68
N PRO A 16 -2.40 -7.20 5.86
CA PRO A 16 -3.52 -6.66 6.65
C PRO A 16 -3.13 -6.35 8.09
N VAL A 17 -2.21 -7.12 8.64
CA VAL A 17 -1.71 -6.93 10.00
C VAL A 17 -0.22 -6.62 9.94
N LEU A 18 0.18 -5.47 10.51
CA LEU A 18 1.59 -5.09 10.60
C LEU A 18 2.33 -6.14 11.45
N GLY A 19 3.45 -6.59 10.93
CA GLY A 19 4.25 -7.63 11.59
C GLY A 19 3.70 -9.04 11.44
N GLY A 20 2.54 -9.20 10.83
CA GLY A 20 1.96 -10.51 10.56
C GLY A 20 2.59 -11.18 9.34
N SER A 21 2.32 -12.47 9.17
CA SER A 21 2.81 -13.24 8.02
C SER A 21 1.80 -13.34 6.88
N GLU A 22 0.53 -13.04 7.14
CA GLU A 22 -0.49 -13.06 6.11
C GLU A 22 -0.27 -11.92 5.12
N ARG A 23 -0.33 -12.22 3.84
CA ARG A 23 -0.17 -11.21 2.79
C ARG A 23 -1.05 -11.54 1.60
N LYS A 24 -1.38 -10.51 0.83
CA LYS A 24 -2.18 -10.65 -0.39
C LYS A 24 -1.50 -9.92 -1.53
N GLU A 25 -1.65 -10.45 -2.73
CA GLU A 25 -1.16 -9.78 -3.93
C GLU A 25 -2.04 -8.57 -4.23
N ALA A 26 -1.40 -7.44 -4.54
CA ALA A 26 -2.12 -6.22 -4.84
C ALA A 26 -1.34 -5.39 -5.86
N VAL A 27 -2.03 -4.42 -6.44
CA VAL A 27 -1.46 -3.45 -7.39
C VAL A 27 -1.88 -2.07 -6.93
N ILE A 28 -0.94 -1.13 -6.91
CA ILE A 28 -1.23 0.26 -6.56
C ILE A 28 -2.04 0.89 -7.68
N THR A 29 -3.18 1.47 -7.33
CA THR A 29 -4.10 2.08 -8.29
C THR A 29 -4.16 3.60 -8.19
N SER A 30 -3.76 4.17 -7.06
CA SER A 30 -3.80 5.62 -6.85
C SER A 30 -2.90 6.02 -5.69
N GLY A 31 -2.39 7.24 -5.71
CA GLY A 31 -1.54 7.78 -4.67
C GLY A 31 -0.16 8.14 -5.18
N PRO A 32 0.75 8.55 -4.28
CA PRO A 32 0.58 8.57 -2.82
C PRO A 32 -0.26 9.76 -2.33
N TYR A 33 -0.88 9.59 -1.17
CA TYR A 33 -1.62 10.64 -0.48
C TYR A 33 -1.03 10.86 0.91
N GLU A 34 -1.03 12.10 1.36
CA GLU A 34 -0.66 12.40 2.74
C GLU A 34 -1.92 12.79 3.50
N MET A 35 -2.19 12.08 4.59
CA MET A 35 -3.37 12.29 5.41
C MET A 35 -2.96 12.24 6.87
N CYS A 36 -3.12 13.37 7.57
CA CYS A 36 -2.79 13.48 9.00
C CYS A 36 -1.37 13.01 9.32
N GLY A 37 -0.39 13.38 8.47
CA GLY A 37 0.99 13.01 8.67
C GLY A 37 1.34 11.58 8.26
N THR A 38 0.38 10.83 7.74
CA THR A 38 0.59 9.46 7.27
C THR A 38 0.51 9.41 5.76
N VAL A 39 1.43 8.68 5.14
CA VAL A 39 1.39 8.46 3.70
C VAL A 39 0.59 7.19 3.42
N CYS A 40 -0.36 7.29 2.50
CA CYS A 40 -1.21 6.17 2.12
C CYS A 40 -1.46 6.16 0.61
N CYS A 41 -2.01 5.07 0.13
CA CYS A 41 -2.37 4.92 -1.28
C CYS A 41 -3.55 3.98 -1.41
N LYS A 42 -4.07 3.86 -2.63
CA LYS A 42 -5.12 2.89 -2.93
C LYS A 42 -4.54 1.69 -3.67
N ILE A 43 -5.10 0.53 -3.39
CA ILE A 43 -4.75 -0.72 -4.05
C ILE A 43 -6.01 -1.36 -4.62
N ASN A 44 -5.83 -2.25 -5.58
CA ASN A 44 -6.95 -2.82 -6.35
C ASN A 44 -7.88 -3.73 -5.54
N ILE A 45 -7.42 -4.26 -4.41
CA ILE A 45 -8.20 -5.22 -3.62
C ILE A 45 -9.03 -4.56 -2.51
N LEU A 46 -8.86 -3.26 -2.28
CA LEU A 46 -9.62 -2.52 -1.26
C LEU A 46 -10.17 -1.23 -1.83
N SER A 47 -11.33 -0.80 -1.33
CA SER A 47 -11.98 0.43 -1.77
C SER A 47 -11.49 1.66 -1.01
N SER A 48 -10.84 1.49 0.13
CA SER A 48 -10.32 2.59 0.94
C SER A 48 -8.79 2.68 0.82
N VAL A 49 -8.22 3.80 1.27
CA VAL A 49 -6.77 3.96 1.30
C VAL A 49 -6.14 3.04 2.34
N VAL A 50 -4.90 2.64 2.10
CA VAL A 50 -4.11 1.86 3.05
C VAL A 50 -2.82 2.59 3.35
N ASP A 51 -2.32 2.41 4.56
CA ASP A 51 -1.02 2.93 4.95
C ASP A 51 0.09 2.22 4.17
N ILE A 52 1.04 2.96 3.65
CA ILE A 52 2.14 2.35 2.87
C ILE A 52 3.02 1.43 3.71
N GLU A 53 2.96 1.54 5.04
CA GLU A 53 3.67 0.61 5.92
C GLU A 53 3.10 -0.81 5.85
N ASN A 54 1.86 -0.96 5.41
CA ASN A 54 1.25 -2.27 5.18
C ASN A 54 1.63 -2.88 3.82
N LEU A 55 2.49 -2.22 3.07
CA LEU A 55 2.89 -2.65 1.73
C LEU A 55 4.37 -2.99 1.66
N LYS A 56 4.69 -4.02 0.87
CA LYS A 56 6.08 -4.36 0.52
C LYS A 56 6.15 -4.64 -0.97
N GLU A 57 7.32 -4.40 -1.56
CA GLU A 57 7.54 -4.69 -2.97
C GLU A 57 7.46 -6.19 -3.25
N ARG A 58 6.93 -6.52 -4.42
CA ARG A 58 6.94 -7.88 -4.94
C ARG A 58 8.12 -8.11 -5.83
#